data_d418d5b8062cfa6cdbd10743e1d15ab2
#
_entry.id   d418d5b8062cfa6cdbd10743e1d15ab2
#
_cell.length_a   1.000
_cell.length_b   1.000
_cell.length_c   1.000
_cell.angle_alpha   90.00
_cell.angle_beta   90.00
_cell.angle_gamma   90.00
#
_symmetry.space_group_name_H-M   'P 1'
#
loop_
_entity.id
_entity.type
_entity.pdbx_description
1 polymer ?
#
loop_
_entity_poly.entity_id
_entity_poly.type
_entity_poly.pdbx_seq_one_letter_code
_entity_poly.pdbx_strand_id
1 'polypeptide(L)'
;NWLNWKENYFKASKHNGRIKIDVILKTNEIDSFIMENFGPSCNKLVIEKWVDFRISNGILSFDEYKHNFLPSELGLDKFVDLKKGCYPGQEIHARLESREKRKKKILRFSSDKEIRLGEYVSGNGTKINITTSVGNSGFLIINNLEEEIKINEFILKTDELDIIEIS
;
A
#
# COMPACT_ATOMS: atom_id res chain seq x y z
N ASN A 1 5.63 -18.44 4.55
CA ASN A 1 4.97 -19.55 3.84
C ASN A 1 3.55 -19.74 4.36
N TRP A 2 2.64 -20.19 3.49
CA TRP A 2 1.29 -20.58 3.88
C TRP A 2 1.32 -21.96 4.53
N LEU A 3 0.59 -22.11 5.61
CA LEU A 3 0.34 -23.38 6.29
C LEU A 3 -1.06 -23.87 5.92
N ASN A 4 -1.20 -25.16 5.63
CA ASN A 4 -2.50 -25.79 5.40
C ASN A 4 -2.94 -26.52 6.67
N TRP A 5 -4.18 -26.30 7.10
CA TRP A 5 -4.79 -27.03 8.20
C TRP A 5 -6.29 -27.19 7.95
N LYS A 6 -6.78 -28.41 7.87
CA LYS A 6 -8.20 -28.74 7.63
C LYS A 6 -8.78 -28.00 6.41
N GLU A 7 -8.12 -28.05 5.27
CA GLU A 7 -8.51 -27.34 4.02
C GLU A 7 -8.45 -25.81 4.08
N ASN A 8 -8.03 -25.22 5.16
CA ASN A 8 -7.84 -23.79 5.32
C ASN A 8 -6.36 -23.42 5.19
N TYR A 9 -6.09 -22.21 4.77
CA TYR A 9 -4.72 -21.73 4.60
C TYR A 9 -4.47 -20.55 5.52
N PHE A 10 -3.34 -20.56 6.20
CA PHE A 10 -2.93 -19.56 7.18
C PHE A 10 -1.56 -19.03 6.84
N LYS A 11 -1.38 -17.74 7.00
CA LYS A 11 -0.08 -17.09 6.95
C LYS A 11 0.02 -16.10 8.09
N ALA A 12 1.01 -16.25 8.96
CA ALA A 12 1.34 -15.27 9.98
C ALA A 12 2.51 -14.41 9.51
N SER A 13 2.43 -13.13 9.76
CA SER A 13 3.49 -12.16 9.50
C SER A 13 3.55 -11.15 10.66
N LYS A 14 4.73 -10.58 10.87
CA LYS A 14 4.93 -9.52 11.87
C LYS A 14 4.97 -8.17 11.17
N HIS A 15 4.18 -7.22 11.64
CA HIS A 15 4.07 -5.90 11.07
C HIS A 15 4.00 -4.86 12.17
N ASN A 16 4.95 -3.91 12.21
CA ASN A 16 5.01 -2.84 13.22
C ASN A 16 4.80 -3.35 14.66
N GLY A 17 5.49 -4.45 15.02
CA GLY A 17 5.39 -5.06 16.34
C GLY A 17 4.11 -5.87 16.60
N ARG A 18 3.17 -5.92 15.64
CA ARG A 18 1.91 -6.67 15.71
C ARG A 18 1.99 -7.95 14.89
N ILE A 19 1.24 -8.95 15.28
CA ILE A 19 1.07 -10.18 14.51
C ILE A 19 -0.15 -9.98 13.61
N LYS A 20 0.06 -10.15 12.29
CA LYS A 20 -0.99 -10.22 11.28
C LYS A 20 -1.15 -11.69 10.89
N ILE A 21 -2.37 -12.18 10.89
CA ILE A 21 -2.69 -13.52 10.41
C ILE A 21 -3.64 -13.36 9.22
N ASP A 22 -3.18 -13.78 8.05
CA ASP A 22 -4.02 -13.92 6.87
C ASP A 22 -4.61 -15.34 6.87
N VAL A 23 -5.92 -15.43 6.63
CA VAL A 23 -6.64 -16.70 6.64
C VAL A 23 -7.50 -16.81 5.39
N ILE A 24 -7.42 -17.93 4.70
CA ILE A 24 -8.30 -18.28 3.58
C ILE A 24 -9.21 -19.40 4.04
N LEU A 25 -10.50 -19.11 4.10
CA LEU A 25 -11.56 -20.04 4.56
C LEU A 25 -12.66 -20.15 3.51
N LYS A 26 -13.46 -21.22 3.60
CA LYS A 26 -14.75 -21.25 2.90
C LYS A 26 -15.68 -20.20 3.52
N THR A 27 -16.45 -19.51 2.69
CA THR A 27 -17.28 -18.35 3.14
C THR A 27 -18.28 -18.73 4.24
N ASN A 28 -18.84 -19.92 4.19
CA ASN A 28 -19.81 -20.42 5.20
C ASN A 28 -19.15 -20.84 6.53
N GLU A 29 -17.82 -20.87 6.63
CA GLU A 29 -17.08 -21.26 7.83
C GLU A 29 -16.52 -20.05 8.60
N ILE A 30 -16.64 -18.84 8.06
CA ILE A 30 -16.00 -17.64 8.65
C ILE A 30 -16.47 -17.37 10.07
N ASP A 31 -17.79 -17.32 10.30
CA ASP A 31 -18.33 -16.96 11.61
C ASP A 31 -18.04 -18.05 12.68
N SER A 32 -18.17 -19.33 12.34
CA SER A 32 -17.81 -20.42 13.23
C SER A 32 -16.31 -20.42 13.56
N PHE A 33 -15.48 -20.22 12.54
CA PHE A 33 -14.03 -20.12 12.73
C PHE A 33 -13.64 -18.98 13.68
N ILE A 34 -14.25 -17.79 13.51
CA ILE A 34 -14.00 -16.64 14.39
C ILE A 34 -14.41 -16.96 15.83
N MET A 35 -15.59 -17.52 16.02
CA MET A 35 -16.10 -17.84 17.36
C MET A 35 -15.25 -18.91 18.06
N GLU A 36 -14.82 -19.95 17.34
CA GLU A 36 -14.05 -21.06 17.90
C GLU A 36 -12.61 -20.64 18.29
N ASN A 37 -11.97 -19.78 17.47
CA ASN A 37 -10.55 -19.45 17.63
C ASN A 37 -10.28 -18.13 18.35
N PHE A 38 -11.18 -17.16 18.25
CA PHE A 38 -11.00 -15.81 18.81
C PHE A 38 -12.07 -15.44 19.85
N GLY A 39 -13.17 -16.19 19.89
CA GLY A 39 -14.27 -15.99 20.82
C GLY A 39 -15.10 -14.71 20.57
N PRO A 40 -16.02 -14.38 21.47
CA PRO A 40 -16.95 -13.26 21.31
C PRO A 40 -16.31 -11.88 21.40
N SER A 41 -15.07 -11.79 21.86
CA SER A 41 -14.32 -10.52 21.95
C SER A 41 -13.68 -10.09 20.61
N CYS A 42 -13.77 -10.92 19.58
CA CYS A 42 -13.29 -10.57 18.26
C CYS A 42 -14.25 -9.58 17.58
N ASN A 43 -13.78 -8.36 17.32
CA ASN A 43 -14.58 -7.33 16.69
C ASN A 43 -14.30 -7.27 15.18
N LYS A 44 -15.37 -7.29 14.38
CA LYS A 44 -15.28 -6.98 12.94
C LYS A 44 -15.01 -5.48 12.77
N LEU A 45 -13.97 -5.13 12.02
CA LEU A 45 -13.74 -3.72 11.67
C LEU A 45 -14.73 -3.30 10.58
N VAL A 46 -15.33 -2.12 10.75
CA VAL A 46 -16.03 -1.44 9.67
C VAL A 46 -15.03 -0.97 8.61
N ILE A 47 -15.49 -0.77 7.38
CA ILE A 47 -14.60 -0.53 6.24
C ILE A 47 -13.74 0.71 6.43
N GLU A 48 -14.27 1.77 7.02
CA GLU A 48 -13.55 3.03 7.27
C GLU A 48 -12.38 2.82 8.24
N LYS A 49 -12.60 2.06 9.32
CA LYS A 49 -11.52 1.70 10.27
C LYS A 49 -10.48 0.78 9.65
N TRP A 50 -10.89 -0.08 8.72
CA TRP A 50 -9.95 -0.90 7.97
C TRP A 50 -9.08 -0.04 7.06
N VAL A 51 -9.67 0.93 6.36
CA VAL A 51 -8.91 1.86 5.49
C VAL A 51 -7.96 2.72 6.34
N ASP A 52 -8.40 3.26 7.46
CA ASP A 52 -7.56 4.01 8.39
C ASP A 52 -6.39 3.15 8.94
N PHE A 53 -6.68 1.90 9.30
CA PHE A 53 -5.64 0.94 9.69
C PHE A 53 -4.63 0.69 8.56
N ARG A 54 -5.08 0.56 7.31
CA ARG A 54 -4.19 0.41 6.15
C ARG A 54 -3.28 1.63 5.99
N ILE A 55 -3.86 2.84 6.03
CA ILE A 55 -3.11 4.09 5.90
C ILE A 55 -2.04 4.19 7.00
N SER A 56 -2.44 3.97 8.25
CA SER A 56 -1.54 4.05 9.41
C SER A 56 -0.38 3.06 9.35
N ASN A 57 -0.59 1.90 8.72
CA ASN A 57 0.41 0.84 8.62
C ASN A 57 1.07 0.73 7.24
N GLY A 58 0.82 1.64 6.30
CA GLY A 58 1.43 1.59 4.96
C GLY A 58 0.99 0.39 4.12
N ILE A 59 -0.21 -0.16 4.35
CA ILE A 59 -0.72 -1.32 3.62
C ILE A 59 -1.44 -0.85 2.35
N LEU A 60 -0.82 -1.05 1.21
CA LEU A 60 -1.39 -0.72 -0.09
C LEU A 60 -2.48 -1.72 -0.51
N SER A 61 -3.37 -1.32 -1.40
CA SER A 61 -4.43 -2.14 -1.97
C SER A 61 -4.47 -2.03 -3.49
N PHE A 62 -5.50 -2.63 -4.09
CA PHE A 62 -5.72 -2.55 -5.52
C PHE A 62 -5.81 -1.10 -6.03
N ASP A 63 -6.35 -0.18 -5.24
CA ASP A 63 -6.49 1.22 -5.64
C ASP A 63 -5.16 1.91 -5.90
N GLU A 64 -4.11 1.51 -5.20
CA GLU A 64 -2.75 1.98 -5.44
C GLU A 64 -2.10 1.20 -6.59
N TYR A 65 -2.22 -0.12 -6.62
CA TYR A 65 -1.53 -0.98 -7.60
C TYR A 65 -2.06 -0.85 -9.04
N LYS A 66 -3.33 -0.47 -9.25
CA LYS A 66 -3.94 -0.32 -10.58
C LYS A 66 -3.32 0.77 -11.46
N HIS A 67 -2.43 1.60 -10.92
CA HIS A 67 -1.82 2.73 -11.64
C HIS A 67 -0.54 2.38 -12.43
N ASN A 68 -0.35 1.10 -12.79
CA ASN A 68 0.75 0.65 -13.64
C ASN A 68 2.13 1.07 -13.13
N PHE A 69 2.45 0.67 -11.92
CA PHE A 69 3.78 0.86 -11.34
C PHE A 69 4.78 -0.17 -11.85
N LEU A 70 6.01 0.26 -11.95
CA LEU A 70 7.15 -0.65 -12.02
C LEU A 70 7.49 -1.13 -10.58
N PRO A 71 7.99 -2.35 -10.41
CA PRO A 71 8.39 -2.84 -9.10
C PRO A 71 9.34 -1.91 -8.34
N SER A 72 10.28 -1.27 -9.03
CA SER A 72 11.19 -0.27 -8.46
C SER A 72 10.49 0.99 -7.94
N GLU A 73 9.39 1.39 -8.56
CA GLU A 73 8.58 2.54 -8.10
C GLU A 73 7.80 2.22 -6.81
N LEU A 74 7.61 0.94 -6.53
CA LEU A 74 7.00 0.42 -5.31
C LEU A 74 8.02 -0.02 -4.25
N GLY A 75 9.32 0.19 -4.48
CA GLY A 75 10.36 -0.29 -3.56
C GLY A 75 10.51 -1.82 -3.54
N LEU A 76 10.03 -2.51 -4.58
CA LEU A 76 10.08 -3.96 -4.71
C LEU A 76 11.32 -4.46 -5.48
N ASP A 77 12.38 -3.66 -5.54
CA ASP A 77 13.62 -3.98 -6.28
C ASP A 77 14.19 -5.33 -5.87
N LYS A 78 14.10 -5.68 -4.60
CA LYS A 78 14.60 -6.96 -4.06
C LYS A 78 13.89 -8.21 -4.63
N PHE A 79 12.72 -8.03 -5.23
CA PHE A 79 11.97 -9.11 -5.90
C PHE A 79 12.27 -9.20 -7.40
N VAL A 80 13.08 -8.27 -7.94
CA VAL A 80 13.43 -8.22 -9.35
C VAL A 80 14.87 -8.71 -9.51
N ASP A 81 15.04 -9.87 -10.15
CA ASP A 81 16.37 -10.40 -10.47
C ASP A 81 16.73 -10.03 -11.91
N LEU A 82 17.61 -9.05 -12.07
CA LEU A 82 18.11 -8.59 -13.37
C LEU A 82 19.13 -9.57 -14.01
N LYS A 83 19.64 -10.54 -13.25
CA LYS A 83 20.62 -11.50 -13.73
C LYS A 83 20.00 -12.80 -14.26
N LYS A 84 18.72 -13.04 -13.95
CA LYS A 84 18.00 -14.20 -14.51
C LYS A 84 17.75 -14.01 -16.02
N GLY A 85 17.39 -15.10 -16.71
CA GLY A 85 17.08 -15.09 -18.13
C GLY A 85 16.05 -14.00 -18.53
N CYS A 86 15.97 -13.63 -19.79
CA CYS A 86 15.14 -12.55 -20.30
C CYS A 86 13.67 -12.71 -19.93
N TYR A 87 13.05 -11.63 -19.48
CA TYR A 87 11.63 -11.53 -19.18
C TYR A 87 11.07 -10.20 -19.69
N PRO A 88 9.75 -10.11 -19.97
CA PRO A 88 9.13 -8.87 -20.44
C PRO A 88 9.36 -7.71 -19.47
N GLY A 89 9.85 -6.58 -19.97
CA GLY A 89 10.11 -5.38 -19.17
C GLY A 89 11.50 -5.28 -18.53
N GLN A 90 12.36 -6.28 -18.65
CA GLN A 90 13.72 -6.26 -18.08
C GLN A 90 14.55 -5.06 -18.55
N GLU A 91 14.44 -4.68 -19.82
CA GLU A 91 15.17 -3.54 -20.36
C GLU A 91 14.74 -2.22 -19.70
N ILE A 92 13.45 -2.07 -19.41
CA ILE A 92 12.90 -0.87 -18.74
C ILE A 92 13.43 -0.79 -17.32
N HIS A 93 13.45 -1.92 -16.60
CA HIS A 93 14.00 -2.00 -15.24
C HIS A 93 15.48 -1.62 -15.22
N ALA A 94 16.29 -2.21 -16.12
CA ALA A 94 17.72 -1.93 -16.21
C ALA A 94 18.01 -0.46 -16.53
N ARG A 95 17.21 0.16 -17.41
CA ARG A 95 17.35 1.60 -17.74
C ARG A 95 16.99 2.51 -16.56
N LEU A 96 15.98 2.17 -15.78
CA LEU A 96 15.59 2.98 -14.61
C LEU A 96 16.59 2.86 -13.48
N GLU A 97 17.10 1.66 -13.24
CA GLU A 97 18.15 1.42 -12.26
C GLU A 97 19.43 2.20 -12.62
N SER A 98 19.88 2.13 -13.91
CA SER A 98 21.07 2.83 -14.36
C SER A 98 20.97 4.37 -14.35
N ARG A 99 19.75 4.92 -14.35
CA ARG A 99 19.50 6.36 -14.37
C ARG A 99 19.09 6.94 -13.02
N GLU A 100 18.91 6.10 -11.99
CA GLU A 100 18.38 6.48 -10.66
C GLU A 100 17.08 7.30 -10.73
N LYS A 101 16.34 7.19 -11.83
CA LYS A 101 15.12 7.98 -12.08
C LYS A 101 13.87 7.17 -11.81
N ARG A 102 13.49 7.10 -10.55
CA ARG A 102 12.13 6.67 -10.17
C ARG A 102 11.15 7.78 -10.56
N LYS A 103 10.24 7.48 -11.50
CA LYS A 103 9.29 8.49 -11.99
C LYS A 103 8.08 8.66 -11.10
N LYS A 104 7.62 7.59 -10.45
CA LYS A 104 6.43 7.60 -9.60
C LYS A 104 6.78 7.13 -8.20
N LYS A 105 6.14 7.71 -7.20
CA LYS A 105 6.18 7.24 -5.83
C LYS A 105 4.78 7.22 -5.25
N ILE A 106 4.53 6.23 -4.38
CA ILE A 106 3.38 6.25 -3.48
C ILE A 106 3.87 6.77 -2.15
N LEU A 107 3.18 7.79 -1.65
CA LEU A 107 3.47 8.40 -0.35
C LEU A 107 2.22 8.33 0.52
N ARG A 108 2.42 8.22 1.83
CA ARG A 108 1.38 8.53 2.79
C ARG A 108 1.35 10.03 2.98
N PHE A 109 0.18 10.59 3.09
CA PHE A 109 0.02 12.00 3.40
C PHE A 109 -0.82 12.23 4.65
N SER A 110 -0.60 13.36 5.29
CA SER A 110 -1.51 14.00 6.23
C SER A 110 -1.76 15.45 5.77
N SER A 111 -2.98 15.93 5.95
CA SER A 111 -3.37 17.29 5.56
C SER A 111 -4.04 18.03 6.72
N ASP A 112 -4.15 19.37 6.59
CA ASP A 112 -4.86 20.23 7.53
C ASP A 112 -6.39 20.11 7.39
N LYS A 113 -6.86 19.66 6.22
CA LYS A 113 -8.27 19.48 5.88
C LYS A 113 -8.50 18.16 5.17
N GLU A 114 -9.74 17.69 5.21
CA GLU A 114 -10.16 16.51 4.44
C GLU A 114 -9.99 16.76 2.94
N ILE A 115 -9.37 15.81 2.24
CA ILE A 115 -9.17 15.85 0.80
C ILE A 115 -9.84 14.65 0.14
N ARG A 116 -10.54 14.89 -0.97
CA ARG A 116 -11.23 13.86 -1.73
C ARG A 116 -10.28 13.09 -2.64
N LEU A 117 -10.71 11.88 -3.01
CA LEU A 117 -10.03 11.10 -4.05
C LEU A 117 -10.05 11.85 -5.37
N GLY A 118 -8.97 11.74 -6.15
CA GLY A 118 -8.91 12.33 -7.49
C GLY A 118 -7.54 12.85 -7.89
N GLU A 119 -7.50 13.44 -9.07
CA GLU A 119 -6.30 14.05 -9.63
C GLU A 119 -6.24 15.53 -9.30
N TYR A 120 -5.06 15.95 -8.89
CA TYR A 120 -4.74 17.33 -8.52
C TYR A 120 -3.44 17.78 -9.18
N VAL A 121 -3.22 19.08 -9.17
CA VAL A 121 -1.97 19.68 -9.60
C VAL A 121 -1.45 20.54 -8.45
N SER A 122 -0.20 20.33 -8.05
CA SER A 122 0.44 21.16 -7.03
C SER A 122 0.75 22.56 -7.55
N GLY A 123 1.08 23.48 -6.66
CA GLY A 123 1.41 24.86 -7.00
C GLY A 123 2.60 25.02 -7.97
N ASN A 124 3.48 24.02 -8.06
CA ASN A 124 4.61 23.97 -8.99
C ASN A 124 4.32 23.15 -10.27
N GLY A 125 3.05 22.73 -10.49
CA GLY A 125 2.64 22.01 -11.69
C GLY A 125 2.81 20.48 -11.63
N THR A 126 3.21 19.90 -10.50
CA THR A 126 3.36 18.44 -10.36
C THR A 126 1.98 17.79 -10.26
N LYS A 127 1.76 16.75 -11.06
CA LYS A 127 0.53 15.94 -11.00
C LYS A 127 0.53 15.01 -9.80
N ILE A 128 -0.55 15.02 -9.07
CA ILE A 128 -0.78 14.24 -7.85
C ILE A 128 -2.08 13.47 -8.03
N ASN A 129 -2.10 12.20 -7.65
CA ASN A 129 -3.32 11.41 -7.63
C ASN A 129 -3.55 10.89 -6.20
N ILE A 130 -4.63 11.33 -5.56
CA ILE A 130 -5.08 10.83 -4.26
C ILE A 130 -5.86 9.55 -4.51
N THR A 131 -5.30 8.41 -4.09
CA THR A 131 -5.86 7.07 -4.35
C THR A 131 -6.68 6.54 -3.19
N THR A 132 -6.31 6.91 -1.97
CA THR A 132 -7.01 6.54 -0.75
C THR A 132 -7.05 7.75 0.18
N SER A 133 -8.20 8.02 0.79
CA SER A 133 -8.36 9.09 1.77
C SER A 133 -9.40 8.73 2.82
N VAL A 134 -9.06 8.94 4.10
CA VAL A 134 -9.98 8.86 5.25
C VAL A 134 -9.62 10.01 6.20
N GLY A 135 -10.60 10.89 6.44
CA GLY A 135 -10.36 12.11 7.19
C GLY A 135 -9.25 12.94 6.56
N ASN A 136 -8.21 13.22 7.33
CA ASN A 136 -7.10 14.07 6.92
C ASN A 136 -5.85 13.28 6.48
N SER A 137 -5.96 11.99 6.20
CA SER A 137 -4.83 11.16 5.80
C SER A 137 -5.17 10.17 4.69
N GLY A 138 -4.15 9.71 3.98
CA GLY A 138 -4.36 8.80 2.86
C GLY A 138 -3.08 8.44 2.13
N PHE A 139 -3.26 7.90 0.92
CA PHE A 139 -2.18 7.63 -0.02
C PHE A 139 -2.32 8.50 -1.26
N LEU A 140 -1.18 8.95 -1.74
CA LEU A 140 -1.07 9.69 -2.99
C LEU A 140 0.03 9.11 -3.88
N ILE A 141 -0.14 9.33 -5.18
CA ILE A 141 0.86 9.03 -6.20
C ILE A 141 1.38 10.36 -6.75
N ILE A 142 2.70 10.51 -6.78
CA ILE A 142 3.38 11.69 -7.30
C ILE A 142 4.55 11.29 -8.19
N ASN A 143 4.83 12.12 -9.20
CA ASN A 143 5.93 11.85 -10.14
C ASN A 143 7.27 12.44 -9.69
N ASN A 144 7.29 13.49 -8.89
CA ASN A 144 8.48 14.11 -8.33
C ASN A 144 8.29 14.30 -6.83
N LEU A 145 9.34 14.01 -6.05
CA LEU A 145 9.30 14.16 -4.60
C LEU A 145 9.36 15.64 -4.23
N GLU A 146 8.45 16.03 -3.35
CA GLU A 146 8.41 17.33 -2.70
C GLU A 146 8.21 17.09 -1.21
N GLU A 147 8.93 17.80 -0.35
CA GLU A 147 8.79 17.66 1.10
C GLU A 147 7.42 18.18 1.59
N GLU A 148 6.91 19.20 0.94
CA GLU A 148 5.62 19.78 1.23
C GLU A 148 4.85 20.03 -0.06
N ILE A 149 3.68 19.43 -0.17
CA ILE A 149 2.84 19.53 -1.38
C ILE A 149 1.71 20.49 -1.09
N LYS A 150 1.63 21.57 -1.88
CA LYS A 150 0.52 22.50 -1.84
C LYS A 150 -0.44 22.24 -3.00
N ILE A 151 -1.69 21.91 -2.65
CA ILE A 151 -2.78 21.73 -3.62
C ILE A 151 -3.86 22.75 -3.29
N ASN A 152 -4.02 23.78 -4.11
CA ASN A 152 -4.96 24.88 -3.85
C ASN A 152 -4.75 25.47 -2.43
N GLU A 153 -5.74 25.27 -1.55
CA GLU A 153 -5.72 25.69 -0.14
C GLU A 153 -5.22 24.61 0.84
N PHE A 154 -4.85 23.41 0.33
CA PHE A 154 -4.43 22.30 1.17
C PHE A 154 -2.91 22.21 1.24
N ILE A 155 -2.41 21.94 2.42
CA ILE A 155 -1.01 21.62 2.66
C ILE A 155 -0.94 20.13 3.02
N LEU A 156 -0.23 19.35 2.21
CA LEU A 156 0.00 17.94 2.45
C LEU A 156 1.42 17.75 2.97
N LYS A 157 1.54 17.15 4.14
CA LYS A 157 2.81 16.60 4.64
C LYS A 157 2.89 15.16 4.18
N THR A 158 4.01 14.78 3.61
CA THR A 158 4.20 13.43 3.04
C THR A 158 5.29 12.67 3.76
N ASP A 159 5.04 11.37 3.97
CA ASP A 159 6.01 10.41 4.47
C ASP A 159 6.24 9.33 3.42
N GLU A 160 7.50 8.94 3.21
CA GLU A 160 7.81 7.75 2.42
C GLU A 160 7.25 6.51 3.12
N LEU A 161 6.67 5.63 2.34
CA LEU A 161 6.20 4.35 2.85
C LEU A 161 7.38 3.41 2.95
N ASP A 162 7.67 2.94 4.15
CA ASP A 162 8.41 1.71 4.32
C ASP A 162 7.53 0.58 3.79
N ILE A 163 7.72 0.22 2.53
CA ILE A 163 6.99 -0.89 1.93
C ILE A 163 7.42 -2.15 2.65
N ILE A 164 6.49 -2.62 3.42
CA ILE A 164 6.61 -3.73 4.34
C ILE A 164 7.05 -4.96 3.59
N GLU A 165 8.06 -5.61 4.11
CA GLU A 165 8.45 -6.94 3.69
C GLU A 165 7.24 -7.86 3.69
N ILE A 166 6.78 -8.23 2.49
CA ILE A 166 5.94 -9.39 2.30
C ILE A 166 6.87 -10.59 2.52
N SER A 167 7.07 -10.89 3.79
CA SER A 167 7.86 -12.06 4.23
C SER A 167 7.05 -13.34 4.06
#